data_b21e7c4a96b2b9dca9e54d458dad6edc
#
_entry.id   b21e7c4a96b2b9dca9e54d458dad6edc
#
_cell.length_a   1.000
_cell.length_b   1.000
_cell.length_c   1.000
_cell.angle_alpha   90.00
_cell.angle_beta   90.00
_cell.angle_gamma   90.00
#
_symmetry.space_group_name_H-M   'P 1'
#
loop_
_entity.id
_entity.type
_entity.pdbx_description
1 polymer ?
#
loop_
_entity_poly.entity_id
_entity_poly.type
_entity_poly.pdbx_seq_one_letter_code
_entity_poly.pdbx_strand_id
1 'polypeptide(L)'
;ANPILFIRTSISEPYTGMRYKAKNKGDEDKISQALQKIMQEDLTIKTVNDSANHQTLIYGIGEQQLEVLVETLKNKYKVEIELSRPKVAFRETIRGTSDVEYKYKKQSGGHGQYGHVKMRFSPSGNLEEAYEFSQEVVGGAVPKNFFPAVEKGLQEGVQKGPLAAY
;
A
#
# COMPACT_ATOMS: atom_id res chain seq x y z
N ALA A 1 35.75 34.41 -1.61
CA ALA A 1 36.17 33.04 -1.88
C ALA A 1 35.04 32.33 -2.65
N ASN A 2 35.34 31.76 -3.81
CA ASN A 2 34.36 30.98 -4.56
C ASN A 2 34.14 29.65 -3.83
N PRO A 3 32.89 29.25 -3.53
CA PRO A 3 32.63 27.98 -2.92
C PRO A 3 33.02 26.84 -3.87
N ILE A 4 33.73 25.86 -3.35
CA ILE A 4 34.04 24.62 -4.08
C ILE A 4 32.83 23.71 -3.94
N LEU A 5 32.17 23.39 -5.05
CA LEU A 5 31.07 22.45 -5.13
C LEU A 5 31.58 21.12 -5.68
N PHE A 6 31.43 20.07 -4.91
CA PHE A 6 31.71 18.70 -5.38
C PHE A 6 30.49 18.17 -6.16
N ILE A 7 30.76 17.61 -7.33
CA ILE A 7 29.75 16.89 -8.10
C ILE A 7 29.53 15.55 -7.41
N ARG A 8 28.27 15.24 -7.08
CA ARG A 8 27.92 13.94 -6.49
C ARG A 8 28.14 12.83 -7.53
N THR A 9 28.85 11.79 -7.12
CA THR A 9 28.95 10.56 -7.92
C THR A 9 27.58 9.89 -7.98
N SER A 10 27.17 9.41 -9.16
CA SER A 10 25.96 8.60 -9.31
C SER A 10 26.17 7.26 -8.60
N ILE A 11 25.26 6.93 -7.71
CA ILE A 11 25.24 5.63 -6.99
C ILE A 11 24.26 4.73 -7.72
N SER A 12 24.61 3.47 -7.91
CA SER A 12 23.73 2.49 -8.52
C SER A 12 22.44 2.35 -7.71
N GLU A 13 21.30 2.45 -8.37
CA GLU A 13 20.02 2.22 -7.73
C GLU A 13 19.88 0.72 -7.38
N PRO A 14 19.47 0.38 -6.14
CA PRO A 14 19.25 -1.01 -5.76
C PRO A 14 18.01 -1.57 -6.46
N TYR A 15 18.15 -2.71 -7.11
CA TYR A 15 17.08 -3.35 -7.90
C TYR A 15 16.61 -4.70 -7.34
N THR A 16 17.36 -5.29 -6.41
CA THR A 16 16.98 -6.55 -5.77
C THR A 16 16.24 -6.27 -4.47
N GLY A 17 14.93 -6.52 -4.46
CA GLY A 17 14.07 -6.29 -3.30
C GLY A 17 13.70 -7.60 -2.61
N MET A 18 13.85 -7.65 -1.29
CA MET A 18 13.38 -8.74 -0.44
C MET A 18 12.52 -8.20 0.69
N ARG A 19 11.50 -8.96 1.06
CA ARG A 19 10.72 -8.70 2.26
C ARG A 19 11.50 -9.18 3.47
N TYR A 20 11.55 -8.38 4.52
CA TYR A 20 12.13 -8.81 5.78
C TYR A 20 11.12 -8.77 6.94
N LYS A 21 11.37 -9.62 7.92
CA LYS A 21 10.67 -9.64 9.20
C LYS A 21 11.65 -9.82 10.33
N ALA A 22 11.35 -9.24 11.48
CA ALA A 22 12.06 -9.58 12.72
C ALA A 22 11.81 -11.06 13.04
N LYS A 23 12.88 -11.79 13.36
CA LYS A 23 12.79 -13.18 13.80
C LYS A 23 12.29 -13.26 15.24
N ASN A 24 12.74 -12.33 16.08
CA ASN A 24 12.30 -12.22 17.46
C ASN A 24 11.33 -11.03 17.60
N LYS A 25 10.23 -11.28 18.27
CA LYS A 25 9.22 -10.27 18.54
C LYS A 25 9.77 -9.21 19.51
N GLY A 26 9.64 -7.92 19.16
CA GLY A 26 10.14 -6.80 19.96
C GLY A 26 11.50 -6.26 19.54
N ASP A 27 12.15 -6.85 18.52
CA ASP A 27 13.42 -6.34 17.98
C ASP A 27 13.22 -5.34 16.81
N GLU A 28 11.97 -5.02 16.44
CA GLU A 28 11.62 -4.19 15.27
C GLU A 28 12.31 -2.81 15.32
N ASP A 29 12.29 -2.16 16.48
CA ASP A 29 12.91 -0.84 16.67
C ASP A 29 14.44 -0.91 16.56
N LYS A 30 15.06 -1.93 17.15
CA LYS A 30 16.51 -2.15 17.06
C LYS A 30 16.94 -2.44 15.63
N ILE A 31 16.17 -3.25 14.90
CA ILE A 31 16.39 -3.55 13.49
C ILE A 31 16.32 -2.28 12.67
N SER A 32 15.28 -1.45 12.87
CA SER A 32 15.11 -0.17 12.18
C SER A 32 16.32 0.75 12.40
N GLN A 33 16.76 0.90 13.65
CA GLN A 33 17.93 1.73 13.97
C GLN A 33 19.23 1.18 13.37
N ALA A 34 19.41 -0.15 13.39
CA ALA A 34 20.56 -0.79 12.79
C ALA A 34 20.60 -0.60 11.27
N LEU A 35 19.47 -0.78 10.60
CA LEU A 35 19.31 -0.56 9.16
C LEU A 35 19.59 0.89 8.78
N GLN A 36 19.10 1.87 9.57
CA GLN A 36 19.40 3.29 9.33
C GLN A 36 20.91 3.58 9.36
N LYS A 37 21.65 2.97 10.31
CA LYS A 37 23.10 3.13 10.37
C LYS A 37 23.81 2.48 9.18
N ILE A 38 23.37 1.29 8.78
CA ILE A 38 23.93 0.59 7.62
C ILE A 38 23.65 1.39 6.32
N MET A 39 22.48 1.95 6.16
CA MET A 39 22.13 2.80 4.99
C MET A 39 22.95 4.11 4.93
N GLN A 40 23.51 4.57 6.05
CA GLN A 40 24.47 5.69 6.04
C GLN A 40 25.87 5.25 5.61
N GLU A 41 26.25 4.00 5.90
CA GLU A 41 27.55 3.41 5.50
C GLU A 41 27.50 2.91 4.05
N ASP A 42 26.37 2.33 3.62
CA ASP A 42 26.14 1.79 2.27
C ASP A 42 24.88 2.40 1.63
N LEU A 43 25.10 3.32 0.71
CA LEU A 43 24.03 4.04 0.02
C LEU A 43 23.30 3.21 -1.03
N THR A 44 23.75 1.99 -1.32
CA THR A 44 23.08 1.05 -2.23
C THR A 44 22.02 0.20 -1.52
N ILE A 45 21.88 0.34 -0.19
CA ILE A 45 20.85 -0.32 0.58
C ILE A 45 19.73 0.68 0.88
N LYS A 46 18.49 0.28 0.62
CA LYS A 46 17.29 1.08 0.92
C LYS A 46 16.22 0.23 1.59
N THR A 47 15.47 0.82 2.49
CA THR A 47 14.26 0.20 3.07
C THR A 47 13.02 0.94 2.63
N VAL A 48 11.96 0.21 2.30
CA VAL A 48 10.68 0.76 1.87
C VAL A 48 9.56 0.09 2.65
N ASN A 49 8.66 0.89 3.21
CA ASN A 49 7.44 0.38 3.80
C ASN A 49 6.34 0.33 2.73
N ASP A 50 5.98 -0.88 2.33
CA ASP A 50 4.89 -1.13 1.38
C ASP A 50 3.60 -1.31 2.16
N SER A 51 2.88 -0.22 2.34
CA SER A 51 1.61 -0.19 3.08
C SER A 51 0.50 -0.97 2.37
N ALA A 52 0.53 -1.04 1.04
CA ALA A 52 -0.47 -1.74 0.24
C ALA A 52 -0.48 -3.25 0.52
N ASN A 53 0.69 -3.85 0.72
CA ASN A 53 0.84 -5.28 1.01
C ASN A 53 1.16 -5.58 2.48
N HIS A 54 1.16 -4.57 3.34
CA HIS A 54 1.53 -4.69 4.76
C HIS A 54 2.86 -5.43 4.93
N GLN A 55 3.90 -4.96 4.24
CA GLN A 55 5.23 -5.53 4.29
C GLN A 55 6.31 -4.45 4.30
N THR A 56 7.45 -4.79 4.88
CA THR A 56 8.65 -3.96 4.79
C THR A 56 9.65 -4.63 3.87
N LEU A 57 10.15 -3.88 2.91
CA LEU A 57 11.09 -4.33 1.90
C LEU A 57 12.46 -3.75 2.17
N ILE A 58 13.48 -4.53 1.86
CA ILE A 58 14.86 -4.08 1.81
C ILE A 58 15.38 -4.33 0.41
N TYR A 59 16.03 -3.30 -0.14
CA TYR A 59 16.61 -3.33 -1.48
C TYR A 59 18.13 -3.27 -1.40
N GLY A 60 18.77 -4.00 -2.28
CA GLY A 60 20.20 -3.99 -2.52
C GLY A 60 20.53 -4.23 -3.99
N ILE A 61 21.79 -4.24 -4.34
CA ILE A 61 22.25 -4.50 -5.71
C ILE A 61 22.28 -6.01 -6.05
N GLY A 62 22.10 -6.89 -5.08
CA GLY A 62 22.06 -8.34 -5.31
C GLY A 62 21.76 -9.13 -4.05
N GLU A 63 21.39 -10.42 -4.22
CA GLU A 63 21.02 -11.30 -3.13
C GLU A 63 22.18 -11.51 -2.12
N GLN A 64 23.40 -11.66 -2.63
CA GLN A 64 24.59 -11.83 -1.76
C GLN A 64 24.83 -10.63 -0.84
N GLN A 65 24.58 -9.41 -1.31
CA GLN A 65 24.68 -8.23 -0.46
C GLN A 65 23.65 -8.27 0.67
N LEU A 66 22.42 -8.72 0.38
CA LEU A 66 21.37 -8.84 1.39
C LEU A 66 21.66 -9.97 2.39
N GLU A 67 22.30 -11.06 1.97
CA GLU A 67 22.77 -12.11 2.88
C GLU A 67 23.84 -11.60 3.83
N VAL A 68 24.85 -10.88 3.31
CA VAL A 68 25.89 -10.23 4.13
C VAL A 68 25.28 -9.22 5.11
N LEU A 69 24.21 -8.50 4.68
CA LEU A 69 23.49 -7.60 5.56
C LEU A 69 22.84 -8.36 6.73
N VAL A 70 22.19 -9.50 6.47
CA VAL A 70 21.61 -10.35 7.53
C VAL A 70 22.66 -10.78 8.54
N GLU A 71 23.82 -11.22 8.06
CA GLU A 71 24.93 -11.59 8.94
C GLU A 71 25.47 -10.39 9.72
N THR A 72 25.56 -9.23 9.11
CA THR A 72 25.99 -7.99 9.77
C THR A 72 25.02 -7.60 10.89
N LEU A 73 23.71 -7.67 10.64
CA LEU A 73 22.70 -7.42 11.66
C LEU A 73 22.83 -8.38 12.84
N LYS A 74 23.06 -9.66 12.56
CA LYS A 74 23.26 -10.68 13.59
C LYS A 74 24.54 -10.47 14.39
N ASN A 75 25.66 -10.26 13.70
CA ASN A 75 26.98 -10.25 14.34
C ASN A 75 27.29 -8.91 15.03
N LYS A 76 27.00 -7.78 14.35
CA LYS A 76 27.33 -6.42 14.84
C LYS A 76 26.22 -5.86 15.73
N TYR A 77 24.96 -6.05 15.35
CA TYR A 77 23.82 -5.41 16.03
C TYR A 77 23.01 -6.35 16.94
N LYS A 78 23.32 -7.67 16.92
CA LYS A 78 22.67 -8.69 17.75
C LYS A 78 21.15 -8.77 17.54
N VAL A 79 20.70 -8.54 16.31
CA VAL A 79 19.32 -8.68 15.87
C VAL A 79 19.25 -9.61 14.66
N GLU A 80 18.19 -10.38 14.55
CA GLU A 80 18.02 -11.34 13.46
C GLU A 80 16.78 -10.98 12.64
N ILE A 81 16.93 -10.99 11.33
CA ILE A 81 15.84 -10.85 10.36
C ILE A 81 15.74 -12.10 9.49
N GLU A 82 14.54 -12.35 8.98
CA GLU A 82 14.25 -13.36 7.98
C GLU A 82 13.90 -12.69 6.66
N LEU A 83 14.60 -13.08 5.59
CA LEU A 83 14.32 -12.61 4.25
C LEU A 83 13.35 -13.56 3.54
N SER A 84 12.42 -13.00 2.79
CA SER A 84 11.47 -13.74 1.97
C SER A 84 11.13 -12.97 0.70
N ARG A 85 10.57 -13.66 -0.30
CA ARG A 85 10.13 -12.99 -1.53
C ARG A 85 9.04 -11.95 -1.20
N PRO A 86 9.10 -10.76 -1.82
CA PRO A 86 8.07 -9.73 -1.63
C PRO A 86 6.71 -10.23 -2.14
N LYS A 87 5.67 -9.79 -1.48
CA LYS A 87 4.32 -9.94 -2.00
C LYS A 87 4.14 -8.98 -3.16
N VAL A 88 3.58 -9.43 -4.24
CA VAL A 88 3.23 -8.59 -5.39
C VAL A 88 1.85 -8.00 -5.14
N ALA A 89 1.73 -6.68 -5.29
CA ALA A 89 0.44 -6.00 -5.25
C ALA A 89 -0.30 -6.30 -6.55
N PHE A 90 -1.28 -7.19 -6.48
CA PHE A 90 -2.25 -7.36 -7.55
C PHE A 90 -3.36 -6.33 -7.36
N ARG A 91 -3.83 -5.80 -8.47
CA ARG A 91 -5.05 -4.99 -8.53
C ARG A 91 -6.08 -5.72 -9.36
N GLU A 92 -7.32 -5.66 -8.94
CA GLU A 92 -8.43 -6.21 -9.70
C GLU A 92 -9.15 -5.11 -10.47
N THR A 93 -9.83 -5.50 -11.53
CA THR A 93 -10.66 -4.60 -12.32
C THR A 93 -11.89 -5.34 -12.81
N ILE A 94 -12.95 -4.60 -13.09
CA ILE A 94 -14.15 -5.15 -13.71
C ILE A 94 -14.02 -5.13 -15.22
N ARG A 95 -14.51 -6.18 -15.89
CA ARG A 95 -14.48 -6.29 -17.37
C ARG A 95 -15.82 -6.00 -18.03
N GLY A 96 -16.90 -6.03 -17.27
CA GLY A 96 -18.25 -5.84 -17.78
C GLY A 96 -19.02 -4.81 -16.99
N THR A 97 -20.16 -4.39 -17.52
CA THR A 97 -21.09 -3.50 -16.82
C THR A 97 -22.04 -4.32 -15.96
N SER A 98 -22.25 -3.88 -14.73
CA SER A 98 -23.18 -4.50 -13.78
C SER A 98 -24.02 -3.44 -13.09
N ASP A 99 -25.33 -3.66 -13.06
CA ASP A 99 -26.28 -2.86 -12.29
C ASP A 99 -26.54 -3.56 -10.96
N VAL A 100 -26.26 -2.87 -9.86
CA VAL A 100 -26.39 -3.42 -8.50
C VAL A 100 -27.33 -2.54 -7.69
N GLU A 101 -28.24 -3.18 -6.98
CA GLU A 101 -29.13 -2.53 -6.03
C GLU A 101 -28.89 -3.12 -4.64
N TYR A 102 -28.63 -2.25 -3.67
CA TYR A 102 -28.44 -2.67 -2.29
C TYR A 102 -29.27 -1.82 -1.34
N LYS A 103 -29.99 -2.52 -0.47
CA LYS A 103 -30.83 -1.93 0.56
C LYS A 103 -30.33 -2.35 1.94
N TYR A 104 -29.79 -1.41 2.68
CA TYR A 104 -29.40 -1.61 4.07
C TYR A 104 -30.51 -1.14 5.01
N LYS A 105 -30.98 -2.03 5.85
CA LYS A 105 -31.95 -1.70 6.89
C LYS A 105 -31.52 -2.38 8.18
N LYS A 106 -31.19 -1.59 9.19
CA LYS A 106 -30.87 -2.08 10.53
C LYS A 106 -31.67 -1.28 11.54
N GLN A 107 -32.45 -1.96 12.36
CA GLN A 107 -33.23 -1.36 13.42
C GLN A 107 -33.03 -2.16 14.69
N SER A 108 -32.35 -1.53 15.68
CA SER A 108 -32.16 -2.07 17.01
C SER A 108 -32.51 -0.95 18.01
N GLY A 109 -33.71 -0.99 18.58
CA GLY A 109 -34.21 0.07 19.44
C GLY A 109 -34.85 1.25 18.69
N GLY A 110 -34.96 2.42 19.32
CA GLY A 110 -35.73 3.56 18.83
C GLY A 110 -35.19 4.27 17.57
N HIS A 111 -33.93 4.11 17.22
CA HIS A 111 -33.32 4.73 16.05
C HIS A 111 -32.83 3.67 15.07
N GLY A 112 -33.34 3.70 13.83
CA GLY A 112 -32.95 2.79 12.76
C GLY A 112 -31.96 3.44 11.78
N GLN A 113 -31.16 2.62 11.11
CA GLN A 113 -30.34 2.99 9.97
C GLN A 113 -30.97 2.47 8.69
N TYR A 114 -31.04 3.33 7.67
CA TYR A 114 -31.59 2.98 6.37
C TYR A 114 -30.76 3.60 5.27
N GLY A 115 -30.38 2.78 4.28
CA GLY A 115 -29.74 3.23 3.07
C GLY A 115 -30.19 2.37 1.89
N HIS A 116 -30.52 2.98 0.77
CA HIS A 116 -30.93 2.28 -0.44
C HIS A 116 -30.27 2.94 -1.64
N VAL A 117 -29.44 2.20 -2.35
CA VAL A 117 -28.64 2.72 -3.46
C VAL A 117 -28.74 1.76 -4.64
N LYS A 118 -28.93 2.32 -5.83
CA LYS A 118 -28.76 1.66 -7.12
C LYS A 118 -27.55 2.24 -7.80
N MET A 119 -26.63 1.39 -8.23
CA MET A 119 -25.39 1.81 -8.85
C MET A 119 -25.09 0.95 -10.07
N ARG A 120 -24.56 1.60 -11.11
CA ARG A 120 -23.99 0.94 -12.27
C ARG A 120 -22.48 0.98 -12.17
N PHE A 121 -21.86 -0.17 -12.31
CA PHE A 121 -20.40 -0.31 -12.37
C PHE A 121 -20.03 -0.68 -13.79
N SER A 122 -19.09 0.05 -14.37
CA SER A 122 -18.57 -0.21 -15.71
C SER A 122 -17.05 0.08 -15.74
N PRO A 123 -16.30 -0.53 -16.66
CA PRO A 123 -14.88 -0.18 -16.84
C PRO A 123 -14.77 1.31 -17.22
N SER A 124 -13.93 2.07 -16.51
CA SER A 124 -13.64 3.47 -16.83
C SER A 124 -12.71 3.61 -18.03
N GLY A 125 -11.85 2.61 -18.26
CA GLY A 125 -10.75 2.67 -19.23
C GLY A 125 -9.54 3.47 -18.75
N ASN A 126 -9.64 4.12 -17.58
CA ASN A 126 -8.57 4.86 -16.96
C ASN A 126 -7.88 3.95 -15.92
N LEU A 127 -6.59 3.65 -16.15
CA LEU A 127 -5.81 2.80 -15.26
C LEU A 127 -5.02 3.61 -14.21
N GLU A 128 -5.05 4.93 -14.29
CA GLU A 128 -4.33 5.80 -13.35
C GLU A 128 -5.16 6.06 -12.09
N GLU A 129 -6.49 6.05 -12.21
CA GLU A 129 -7.40 6.26 -11.10
C GLU A 129 -8.11 4.96 -10.69
N ALA A 130 -8.24 4.73 -9.39
CA ALA A 130 -8.86 3.52 -8.86
C ALA A 130 -10.37 3.45 -9.19
N TYR A 131 -11.04 4.59 -9.32
CA TYR A 131 -12.45 4.70 -9.72
C TYR A 131 -12.76 6.11 -10.21
N GLU A 132 -13.83 6.21 -11.00
CA GLU A 132 -14.48 7.46 -11.36
C GLU A 132 -15.92 7.42 -10.83
N PHE A 133 -16.34 8.50 -10.15
CA PHE A 133 -17.70 8.59 -9.63
C PHE A 133 -18.53 9.59 -10.44
N SER A 134 -19.63 9.13 -10.98
CA SER A 134 -20.62 9.97 -11.67
C SER A 134 -22.02 9.76 -11.09
N GLN A 135 -22.89 10.75 -11.28
CA GLN A 135 -24.27 10.67 -10.84
C GLN A 135 -25.22 10.74 -12.05
N GLU A 136 -26.18 9.82 -12.10
CA GLU A 136 -27.24 9.77 -13.09
C GLU A 136 -28.63 9.86 -12.43
N VAL A 137 -28.72 10.55 -11.28
CA VAL A 137 -29.96 10.62 -10.51
C VAL A 137 -30.98 11.56 -11.20
N VAL A 138 -32.13 11.01 -11.59
CA VAL A 138 -33.25 11.76 -12.20
C VAL A 138 -34.34 11.97 -11.15
N GLY A 139 -34.98 13.16 -11.20
CA GLY A 139 -36.15 13.46 -10.38
C GLY A 139 -35.88 13.63 -8.88
N GLY A 140 -34.61 13.78 -8.46
CA GLY A 140 -34.27 14.00 -7.04
C GLY A 140 -34.48 12.78 -6.15
N ALA A 141 -34.48 11.56 -6.70
CA ALA A 141 -34.69 10.32 -5.95
C ALA A 141 -33.66 10.13 -4.82
N VAL A 142 -32.44 10.67 -4.98
CA VAL A 142 -31.44 10.78 -3.92
C VAL A 142 -31.07 12.24 -3.75
N PRO A 143 -31.27 12.83 -2.56
CA PRO A 143 -30.85 14.22 -2.30
C PRO A 143 -29.33 14.38 -2.46
N LYS A 144 -28.91 15.51 -3.05
CA LYS A 144 -27.49 15.78 -3.39
C LYS A 144 -26.53 15.71 -2.21
N ASN A 145 -27.01 16.00 -1.01
CA ASN A 145 -26.21 15.93 0.22
C ASN A 145 -25.75 14.52 0.60
N PHE A 146 -26.33 13.47 0.01
CA PHE A 146 -25.93 12.07 0.27
C PHE A 146 -24.87 11.55 -0.74
N PHE A 147 -24.63 12.25 -1.86
CA PHE A 147 -23.63 11.82 -2.84
C PHE A 147 -22.22 11.66 -2.26
N PRO A 148 -21.71 12.59 -1.43
CA PRO A 148 -20.40 12.41 -0.80
C PRO A 148 -20.34 11.19 0.11
N ALA A 149 -21.44 10.82 0.75
CA ALA A 149 -21.50 9.63 1.60
C ALA A 149 -21.44 8.33 0.79
N VAL A 150 -22.07 8.31 -0.39
CA VAL A 150 -22.00 7.18 -1.33
C VAL A 150 -20.59 7.04 -1.89
N GLU A 151 -20.00 8.15 -2.33
CA GLU A 151 -18.64 8.18 -2.85
C GLU A 151 -17.61 7.72 -1.80
N LYS A 152 -17.75 8.18 -0.56
CA LYS A 152 -16.91 7.69 0.55
C LYS A 152 -17.00 6.18 0.74
N GLY A 153 -18.22 5.62 0.65
CA GLY A 153 -18.42 4.17 0.70
C GLY A 153 -17.71 3.43 -0.45
N LEU A 154 -17.68 4.02 -1.66
CA LEU A 154 -16.90 3.50 -2.78
C LEU A 154 -15.40 3.55 -2.50
N GLN A 155 -14.89 4.67 -1.98
CA GLN A 155 -13.48 4.82 -1.62
C GLN A 155 -13.01 3.75 -0.63
N GLU A 156 -13.84 3.42 0.34
CA GLU A 156 -13.57 2.35 1.29
C GLU A 156 -13.64 0.96 0.62
N GLY A 157 -14.59 0.78 -0.32
CA GLY A 157 -14.81 -0.47 -1.05
C GLY A 157 -13.68 -0.82 -2.01
N VAL A 158 -13.12 0.16 -2.74
CA VAL A 158 -12.02 -0.09 -3.71
C VAL A 158 -10.70 -0.47 -3.04
N GLN A 159 -10.55 -0.17 -1.76
CA GLN A 159 -9.34 -0.55 -1.02
C GLN A 159 -9.25 -2.05 -0.75
N LYS A 160 -10.37 -2.76 -0.78
CA LYS A 160 -10.44 -4.19 -0.48
C LYS A 160 -11.55 -4.85 -1.31
N GLY A 161 -11.19 -5.31 -2.48
CA GLY A 161 -12.06 -6.13 -3.32
C GLY A 161 -12.07 -7.62 -2.91
N PRO A 162 -12.85 -8.46 -3.60
CA PRO A 162 -12.94 -9.90 -3.33
C PRO A 162 -11.64 -10.66 -3.60
N LEU A 163 -10.81 -10.20 -4.53
CA LEU A 163 -9.52 -10.83 -4.88
C LEU A 163 -8.34 -9.97 -4.44
N ALA A 164 -8.39 -8.68 -4.69
CA ALA A 164 -7.32 -7.72 -4.41
C ALA A 164 -7.91 -6.32 -4.19
N ALA A 165 -7.07 -5.28 -4.12
CA ALA A 165 -7.52 -3.89 -4.23
C ALA A 165 -7.76 -3.50 -5.70
N TYR A 166 -8.61 -2.51 -5.93
CA TYR A 166 -8.84 -1.92 -7.26
C TYR A 166 -7.74 -0.93 -7.64
#